data_215baf3ec1c5b6b9276d0a57c5c7c1d5
#
_entry.id   215baf3ec1c5b6b9276d0a57c5c7c1d5
#
_cell.length_a   1.000
_cell.length_b   1.000
_cell.length_c   1.000
_cell.angle_alpha   90.00
_cell.angle_beta   90.00
_cell.angle_gamma   90.00
#
_symmetry.space_group_name_H-M   'P 1'
#
loop_
_entity.id
_entity.type
_entity.pdbx_description
1 polymer ?
#
loop_
_entity_poly.entity_id
_entity_poly.type
_entity_poly.pdbx_seq_one_letter_code
_entity_poly.pdbx_strand_id
1 'polypeptide(L)'
;SKIIKPTINQLINDHTNLVKKISWHLHGRVNSIVEIEDIIQIGMLGLITAAQNYVPQKNASFASYASIRIKGEILDYLRKSSNLDRSTIIIKKNAEKASNLLRNKLGRDPYQHEIADELGISSEKYQEWSHAFEASVIKSLEDSYDDYSNWFVTNDLNPEEQINDIELKDNLKHALKTLEGKEAL
;
A
#
# COMPACT_ATOMS: atom_id res chain seq x y z
N SER A 1 -39.28 11.73 10.64
CA SER A 1 -38.76 10.72 9.71
C SER A 1 -37.91 9.72 10.49
N LYS A 2 -38.31 8.42 10.46
CA LYS A 2 -37.53 7.33 11.06
C LYS A 2 -36.24 7.20 10.25
N ILE A 3 -35.10 7.57 10.84
CA ILE A 3 -33.79 7.29 10.31
C ILE A 3 -33.64 5.75 10.38
N ILE A 4 -33.78 5.07 9.24
CA ILE A 4 -33.57 3.64 9.12
C ILE A 4 -32.06 3.43 9.29
N LYS A 5 -31.64 2.79 10.39
CA LYS A 5 -30.24 2.43 10.57
C LYS A 5 -29.85 1.39 9.50
N PRO A 6 -28.73 1.60 8.78
CA PRO A 6 -28.29 0.64 7.79
C PRO A 6 -27.97 -0.70 8.46
N THR A 7 -28.28 -1.80 7.80
CA THR A 7 -27.92 -3.13 8.27
C THR A 7 -26.41 -3.37 8.09
N ILE A 8 -25.86 -4.35 8.82
CA ILE A 8 -24.45 -4.76 8.69
C ILE A 8 -24.12 -5.09 7.22
N ASN A 9 -25.00 -5.83 6.53
CA ASN A 9 -24.80 -6.18 5.12
C ASN A 9 -24.81 -4.97 4.19
N GLN A 10 -25.66 -3.97 4.44
CA GLN A 10 -25.66 -2.72 3.70
C GLN A 10 -24.36 -1.96 3.92
N LEU A 11 -23.90 -1.83 5.17
CA LEU A 11 -22.62 -1.18 5.47
C LEU A 11 -21.44 -1.85 4.77
N ILE A 12 -21.40 -3.18 4.71
CA ILE A 12 -20.35 -3.92 4.01
C ILE A 12 -20.41 -3.68 2.51
N ASN A 13 -21.59 -3.87 1.90
CA ASN A 13 -21.76 -3.75 0.45
C ASN A 13 -21.43 -2.35 -0.06
N ASP A 14 -21.91 -1.32 0.64
CA ASP A 14 -21.72 0.08 0.26
C ASP A 14 -20.26 0.54 0.39
N HIS A 15 -19.43 -0.15 1.19
CA HIS A 15 -18.04 0.24 1.46
C HIS A 15 -16.99 -0.75 0.94
N THR A 16 -17.36 -1.72 0.11
CA THR A 16 -16.40 -2.65 -0.50
C THR A 16 -15.34 -1.94 -1.34
N ASN A 17 -15.71 -0.86 -2.04
CA ASN A 17 -14.77 -0.06 -2.82
C ASN A 17 -13.72 0.64 -1.96
N LEU A 18 -14.05 1.02 -0.73
CA LEU A 18 -13.11 1.59 0.23
C LEU A 18 -11.98 0.60 0.55
N VAL A 19 -12.32 -0.70 0.73
CA VAL A 19 -11.32 -1.74 0.92
C VAL A 19 -10.36 -1.81 -0.25
N LYS A 20 -10.88 -1.84 -1.48
CA LYS A 20 -10.04 -1.91 -2.69
C LYS A 20 -9.10 -0.72 -2.79
N LYS A 21 -9.59 0.50 -2.59
CA LYS A 21 -8.77 1.73 -2.62
C LYS A 21 -7.62 1.69 -1.61
N ILE A 22 -7.92 1.34 -0.35
CA ILE A 22 -6.92 1.25 0.71
C ILE A 22 -5.91 0.14 0.41
N SER A 23 -6.38 -1.03 -0.03
CA SER A 23 -5.54 -2.17 -0.37
C SER A 23 -4.56 -1.86 -1.50
N TRP A 24 -5.03 -1.27 -2.60
CA TRP A 24 -4.16 -0.87 -3.71
C TRP A 24 -3.15 0.21 -3.31
N HIS A 25 -3.57 1.17 -2.50
CA HIS A 25 -2.67 2.22 -2.01
C HIS A 25 -1.53 1.63 -1.16
N LEU A 26 -1.83 0.70 -0.26
CA LEU A 26 -0.84 0.05 0.57
C LEU A 26 0.03 -0.93 -0.23
N HIS A 27 -0.58 -1.72 -1.12
CA HIS A 27 0.13 -2.68 -1.99
C HIS A 27 1.15 -1.98 -2.89
N GLY A 28 0.83 -0.83 -3.49
CA GLY A 28 1.75 -0.09 -4.36
C GLY A 28 3.09 0.29 -3.69
N ARG A 29 3.17 0.19 -2.37
CA ARG A 29 4.37 0.50 -1.58
C ARG A 29 5.09 -0.74 -1.02
N VAL A 30 4.46 -1.93 -1.11
CA VAL A 30 5.01 -3.21 -0.61
C VAL A 30 5.11 -4.28 -1.70
N ASN A 31 5.21 -3.86 -2.92
CA ASN A 31 4.97 -4.54 -4.21
C ASN A 31 5.50 -5.97 -4.39
N SER A 32 6.38 -6.49 -3.55
CA SER A 32 7.05 -7.76 -3.81
C SER A 32 6.85 -8.81 -2.73
N ILE A 33 6.15 -8.49 -1.65
CA ILE A 33 6.08 -9.39 -0.48
C ILE A 33 4.73 -10.13 -0.42
N VAL A 34 3.65 -9.50 -0.86
CA VAL A 34 2.28 -9.99 -0.66
C VAL A 34 1.43 -9.70 -1.89
N GLU A 35 0.64 -10.69 -2.33
CA GLU A 35 -0.30 -10.53 -3.42
C GLU A 35 -1.43 -9.56 -3.05
N ILE A 36 -1.91 -8.78 -4.02
CA ILE A 36 -2.97 -7.78 -3.79
C ILE A 36 -4.26 -8.44 -3.31
N GLU A 37 -4.55 -9.64 -3.77
CA GLU A 37 -5.72 -10.43 -3.40
C GLU A 37 -5.73 -10.74 -1.90
N ASP A 38 -4.58 -11.08 -1.33
CA ASP A 38 -4.45 -11.34 0.11
C ASP A 38 -4.71 -10.06 0.91
N ILE A 39 -4.17 -8.94 0.48
CA ILE A 39 -4.38 -7.64 1.13
C ILE A 39 -5.86 -7.24 1.07
N ILE A 40 -6.54 -7.46 -0.06
CA ILE A 40 -7.98 -7.19 -0.20
C ILE A 40 -8.78 -8.08 0.75
N GLN A 41 -8.46 -9.37 0.85
CA GLN A 41 -9.15 -10.29 1.76
C GLN A 41 -9.00 -9.86 3.23
N ILE A 42 -7.80 -9.49 3.64
CA ILE A 42 -7.55 -8.97 4.99
C ILE A 42 -8.28 -7.65 5.22
N GLY A 43 -8.27 -6.75 4.24
CA GLY A 43 -9.04 -5.51 4.30
C GLY A 43 -10.56 -5.74 4.44
N MET A 44 -11.09 -6.76 3.77
CA MET A 44 -12.50 -7.17 3.92
C MET A 44 -12.81 -7.66 5.33
N LEU A 45 -11.92 -8.39 5.99
CA LEU A 45 -12.08 -8.77 7.41
C LEU A 45 -12.15 -7.52 8.29
N GLY A 46 -11.30 -6.51 8.02
CA GLY A 46 -11.35 -5.22 8.70
C GLY A 46 -12.68 -4.49 8.52
N LEU A 47 -13.23 -4.49 7.30
CA LEU A 47 -14.54 -3.90 7.00
C LEU A 47 -15.68 -4.63 7.73
N ILE A 48 -15.69 -5.96 7.72
CA ILE A 48 -16.70 -6.78 8.42
C ILE A 48 -16.65 -6.50 9.93
N THR A 49 -15.46 -6.50 10.52
CA THR A 49 -15.25 -6.18 11.94
C THR A 49 -15.73 -4.76 12.26
N ALA A 50 -15.46 -3.80 11.36
CA ALA A 50 -15.96 -2.44 11.51
C ALA A 50 -17.49 -2.39 11.49
N ALA A 51 -18.15 -3.07 10.54
CA ALA A 51 -19.61 -3.09 10.43
C ALA A 51 -20.30 -3.71 11.64
N GLN A 52 -19.68 -4.74 12.22
CA GLN A 52 -20.20 -5.41 13.43
C GLN A 52 -20.09 -4.55 14.70
N ASN A 53 -19.02 -3.75 14.79
CA ASN A 53 -18.71 -3.01 16.02
C ASN A 53 -19.02 -1.50 15.91
N TYR A 54 -19.57 -1.04 14.80
CA TYR A 54 -19.84 0.38 14.60
C TYR A 54 -21.00 0.87 15.46
N VAL A 55 -20.74 1.88 16.26
CA VAL A 55 -21.76 2.63 16.99
C VAL A 55 -21.84 4.03 16.38
N PRO A 56 -22.98 4.43 15.79
CA PRO A 56 -23.14 5.75 15.22
C PRO A 56 -22.84 6.87 16.22
N GLN A 57 -21.92 7.76 15.88
CA GLN A 57 -21.56 8.93 16.66
C GLN A 57 -21.80 10.20 15.83
N LYS A 58 -22.09 11.33 16.51
CA LYS A 58 -22.44 12.61 15.83
C LYS A 58 -21.33 13.13 14.90
N ASN A 59 -20.06 12.79 15.17
CA ASN A 59 -18.90 13.39 14.49
C ASN A 59 -18.05 12.39 13.70
N ALA A 60 -18.48 11.13 13.57
CA ALA A 60 -17.72 10.13 12.85
C ALA A 60 -18.62 9.33 11.90
N SER A 61 -18.34 9.39 10.60
CA SER A 61 -19.01 8.56 9.61
C SER A 61 -18.55 7.11 9.72
N PHE A 62 -19.38 6.16 9.24
CA PHE A 62 -18.96 4.76 9.16
C PHE A 62 -17.71 4.61 8.29
N ALA A 63 -17.63 5.31 7.15
CA ALA A 63 -16.47 5.25 6.25
C ALA A 63 -15.16 5.65 6.97
N SER A 64 -15.18 6.72 7.78
CA SER A 64 -14.01 7.12 8.58
C SER A 64 -13.60 6.05 9.60
N TYR A 65 -14.57 5.48 10.29
CA TYR A 65 -14.31 4.40 11.25
C TYR A 65 -13.78 3.14 10.57
N ALA A 66 -14.42 2.73 9.46
CA ALA A 66 -14.04 1.56 8.70
C ALA A 66 -12.64 1.70 8.07
N SER A 67 -12.28 2.88 7.56
CA SER A 67 -10.95 3.11 6.97
C SER A 67 -9.82 2.84 7.96
N ILE A 68 -9.98 3.24 9.21
CA ILE A 68 -9.00 3.00 10.28
C ILE A 68 -8.90 1.49 10.58
N ARG A 69 -10.03 0.78 10.62
CA ARG A 69 -10.06 -0.66 10.90
C ARG A 69 -9.47 -1.48 9.76
N ILE A 70 -9.84 -1.16 8.52
CA ILE A 70 -9.31 -1.80 7.30
C ILE A 70 -7.80 -1.64 7.25
N LYS A 71 -7.29 -0.41 7.41
CA LYS A 71 -5.86 -0.13 7.46
C LYS A 71 -5.17 -0.93 8.55
N GLY A 72 -5.71 -0.92 9.76
CA GLY A 72 -5.14 -1.62 10.92
C GLY A 72 -4.95 -3.10 10.65
N GLU A 73 -5.98 -3.80 10.14
CA GLU A 73 -5.91 -5.23 9.82
C GLU A 73 -4.86 -5.52 8.74
N ILE A 74 -4.81 -4.70 7.68
CA ILE A 74 -3.80 -4.86 6.60
C ILE A 74 -2.40 -4.67 7.16
N LEU A 75 -2.14 -3.61 7.93
CA LEU A 75 -0.81 -3.35 8.48
C LEU A 75 -0.38 -4.44 9.48
N ASP A 76 -1.29 -4.93 10.30
CA ASP A 76 -1.00 -6.03 11.23
C ASP A 76 -0.66 -7.33 10.49
N TYR A 77 -1.36 -7.61 9.40
CA TYR A 77 -1.04 -8.73 8.52
C TYR A 77 0.35 -8.58 7.89
N LEU A 78 0.64 -7.40 7.32
CA LEU A 78 1.93 -7.12 6.72
C LEU A 78 3.08 -7.20 7.73
N ARG A 79 2.89 -6.72 8.96
CA ARG A 79 3.88 -6.86 10.06
C ARG A 79 4.14 -8.31 10.44
N LYS A 80 3.11 -9.14 10.50
CA LYS A 80 3.25 -10.57 10.81
C LYS A 80 3.93 -11.34 9.69
N SER A 81 3.69 -10.94 8.43
CA SER A 81 4.32 -11.53 7.26
C SER A 81 5.77 -11.09 7.08
N SER A 82 6.13 -9.94 7.63
CA SER A 82 7.49 -9.41 7.63
C SER A 82 8.14 -9.62 9.00
N ASN A 83 9.07 -10.53 9.13
CA ASN A 83 9.88 -10.72 10.35
C ASN A 83 10.89 -9.57 10.53
N LEU A 84 10.38 -8.34 10.70
CA LEU A 84 11.24 -7.16 10.83
C LEU A 84 11.82 -7.01 12.21
N ASP A 85 13.10 -7.28 12.31
CA ASP A 85 13.93 -6.97 13.47
C ASP A 85 14.64 -5.60 13.30
N ARG A 86 14.97 -4.94 14.41
CA ARG A 86 15.78 -3.70 14.44
C ARG A 86 17.11 -3.84 13.70
N SER A 87 17.69 -5.03 13.67
CA SER A 87 18.90 -5.35 12.91
C SER A 87 18.73 -5.08 11.41
N THR A 88 17.56 -5.39 10.84
CA THR A 88 17.26 -5.21 9.43
C THR A 88 17.29 -3.75 9.01
N ILE A 89 16.88 -2.83 9.88
CA ILE A 89 16.93 -1.37 9.60
C ILE A 89 18.39 -0.89 9.47
N ILE A 90 19.27 -1.38 10.34
CA ILE A 90 20.71 -1.04 10.32
C ILE A 90 21.35 -1.58 9.05
N ILE A 91 21.05 -2.83 8.71
CA ILE A 91 21.55 -3.52 7.52
C ILE A 91 21.09 -2.78 6.25
N LYS A 92 19.81 -2.39 6.16
CA LYS A 92 19.28 -1.59 5.07
C LYS A 92 20.03 -0.28 4.88
N LYS A 93 20.27 0.45 5.97
CA LYS A 93 21.03 1.71 5.92
C LYS A 93 22.46 1.52 5.43
N ASN A 94 23.11 0.40 5.78
CA ASN A 94 24.44 0.07 5.28
C ASN A 94 24.43 -0.30 3.81
N ALA A 95 23.41 -1.06 3.35
CA ALA A 95 23.23 -1.40 1.95
C ALA A 95 22.97 -0.16 1.07
N GLU A 96 22.16 0.79 1.55
CA GLU A 96 21.93 2.06 0.86
C GLU A 96 23.21 2.90 0.74
N LYS A 97 24.05 2.94 1.79
CA LYS A 97 25.36 3.61 1.73
C LYS A 97 26.30 2.96 0.72
N ALA A 98 26.40 1.62 0.71
CA ALA A 98 27.21 0.87 -0.24
C ALA A 98 26.73 1.11 -1.69
N SER A 99 25.42 1.07 -1.91
CA SER A 99 24.81 1.36 -3.21
C SER A 99 25.14 2.76 -3.71
N ASN A 100 25.03 3.79 -2.86
CA ASN A 100 25.35 5.16 -3.22
C ASN A 100 26.85 5.36 -3.53
N LEU A 101 27.74 4.72 -2.76
CA LEU A 101 29.18 4.72 -3.03
C LEU A 101 29.49 4.10 -4.39
N LEU A 102 28.92 2.93 -4.67
CA LEU A 102 29.11 2.24 -5.95
C LEU A 102 28.52 3.03 -7.13
N ARG A 103 27.34 3.64 -6.97
CA ARG A 103 26.74 4.50 -7.99
C ARG A 103 27.68 5.65 -8.36
N ASN A 104 28.29 6.29 -7.39
CA ASN A 104 29.24 7.36 -7.63
C ASN A 104 30.55 6.87 -8.32
N LYS A 105 31.01 5.65 -7.98
CA LYS A 105 32.20 5.05 -8.61
C LYS A 105 31.96 4.57 -10.03
N LEU A 106 30.79 3.95 -10.27
CA LEU A 106 30.47 3.24 -11.53
C LEU A 106 29.75 4.15 -12.55
N GLY A 107 29.15 5.25 -12.11
CA GLY A 107 28.33 6.13 -12.97
C GLY A 107 27.01 5.49 -13.43
N ARG A 108 26.61 4.36 -12.83
CA ARG A 108 25.36 3.64 -13.05
C ARG A 108 24.86 3.04 -11.75
N ASP A 109 23.61 2.55 -11.76
CA ASP A 109 23.11 1.77 -10.64
C ASP A 109 23.89 0.45 -10.49
N PRO A 110 24.33 0.10 -9.27
CA PRO A 110 25.05 -1.13 -9.01
C PRO A 110 24.10 -2.33 -9.05
N TYR A 111 24.61 -3.48 -9.50
CA TYR A 111 23.90 -4.75 -9.38
C TYR A 111 23.92 -5.28 -7.94
N GLN A 112 22.99 -6.17 -7.61
CA GLN A 112 22.88 -6.73 -6.26
C GLN A 112 24.16 -7.44 -5.79
N HIS A 113 24.83 -8.17 -6.67
CA HIS A 113 26.10 -8.85 -6.36
C HIS A 113 27.23 -7.85 -6.06
N GLU A 114 27.28 -6.69 -6.75
CA GLU A 114 28.29 -5.66 -6.50
C GLU A 114 28.07 -5.01 -5.11
N ILE A 115 26.82 -4.83 -4.69
CA ILE A 115 26.51 -4.34 -3.35
C ILE A 115 26.85 -5.38 -2.29
N ALA A 116 26.57 -6.66 -2.56
CA ALA A 116 26.93 -7.76 -1.67
C ALA A 116 28.46 -7.83 -1.46
N ASP A 117 29.25 -7.73 -2.54
CA ASP A 117 30.71 -7.71 -2.50
C ASP A 117 31.25 -6.50 -1.69
N GLU A 118 30.71 -5.31 -1.89
CA GLU A 118 31.09 -4.10 -1.13
C GLU A 118 30.76 -4.25 0.36
N LEU A 119 29.69 -4.98 0.70
CA LEU A 119 29.32 -5.28 2.09
C LEU A 119 30.08 -6.48 2.69
N GLY A 120 30.84 -7.22 1.89
CA GLY A 120 31.57 -8.42 2.32
C GLY A 120 30.67 -9.60 2.67
N ILE A 121 29.52 -9.74 1.99
CA ILE A 121 28.55 -10.82 2.20
C ILE A 121 28.29 -11.57 0.90
N SER A 122 27.73 -12.78 0.99
CA SER A 122 27.32 -13.52 -0.20
C SER A 122 26.08 -12.90 -0.87
N SER A 123 25.93 -13.13 -2.19
CA SER A 123 24.76 -12.67 -2.94
C SER A 123 23.45 -13.24 -2.40
N GLU A 124 23.45 -14.50 -1.94
CA GLU A 124 22.29 -15.15 -1.32
C GLU A 124 21.89 -14.42 -0.03
N LYS A 125 22.89 -14.06 0.79
CA LYS A 125 22.65 -13.31 2.04
C LYS A 125 22.10 -11.92 1.76
N TYR A 126 22.60 -11.24 0.74
CA TYR A 126 22.07 -9.94 0.34
C TYR A 126 20.63 -10.06 -0.17
N GLN A 127 20.31 -11.13 -0.89
CA GLN A 127 18.96 -11.40 -1.38
C GLN A 127 17.96 -11.63 -0.22
N GLU A 128 18.35 -12.41 0.81
CA GLU A 128 17.56 -12.55 2.02
C GLU A 128 17.31 -11.18 2.70
N TRP A 129 18.33 -10.33 2.77
CA TRP A 129 18.21 -8.99 3.32
C TRP A 129 17.33 -8.08 2.46
N SER A 130 17.45 -8.16 1.15
CA SER A 130 16.63 -7.39 0.21
C SER A 130 15.13 -7.64 0.43
N HIS A 131 14.73 -8.90 0.62
CA HIS A 131 13.34 -9.24 0.98
C HIS A 131 12.93 -8.64 2.33
N ALA A 132 13.82 -8.64 3.31
CA ALA A 132 13.56 -8.01 4.61
C ALA A 132 13.50 -6.48 4.54
N PHE A 133 14.23 -5.83 3.61
CA PHE A 133 14.18 -4.37 3.42
C PHE A 133 12.83 -3.88 2.92
N GLU A 134 12.18 -4.64 2.03
CA GLU A 134 10.86 -4.33 1.51
C GLU A 134 9.83 -4.24 2.63
N ALA A 135 9.96 -5.08 3.63
CA ALA A 135 9.11 -5.05 4.80
C ALA A 135 9.33 -3.82 5.71
N SER A 136 10.52 -3.18 5.69
CA SER A 136 10.77 -1.94 6.45
C SER A 136 10.01 -0.73 5.91
N VAL A 137 9.47 -0.83 4.70
CA VAL A 137 8.58 0.18 4.08
C VAL A 137 7.27 0.33 4.87
N ILE A 138 6.85 -0.72 5.60
CA ILE A 138 5.58 -0.72 6.33
C ILE A 138 5.50 0.39 7.38
N LYS A 139 6.58 0.67 8.09
CA LYS A 139 6.61 1.76 9.07
C LYS A 139 6.43 3.13 8.42
N SER A 140 7.05 3.33 7.26
CA SER A 140 6.88 4.55 6.46
C SER A 140 5.45 4.69 5.90
N LEU A 141 4.74 3.58 5.74
CA LEU A 141 3.34 3.57 5.30
C LEU A 141 2.39 4.11 6.38
N GLU A 142 2.67 3.83 7.65
CA GLU A 142 1.85 4.35 8.76
C GLU A 142 1.88 5.87 8.80
N ASP A 143 3.08 6.44 8.74
CA ASP A 143 3.29 7.88 8.82
C ASP A 143 2.66 8.63 7.64
N SER A 144 2.72 8.06 6.43
CA SER A 144 2.18 8.72 5.24
C SER A 144 0.69 8.50 5.01
N TYR A 145 0.08 7.47 5.61
CA TYR A 145 -1.34 7.19 5.45
C TYR A 145 -2.21 8.19 6.22
N ASP A 146 -1.75 8.70 7.35
CA ASP A 146 -2.51 9.66 8.16
C ASP A 146 -2.77 10.96 7.39
N ASP A 147 -1.87 11.35 6.47
CA ASP A 147 -2.07 12.49 5.58
C ASP A 147 -3.15 12.26 4.52
N TYR A 148 -3.40 11.00 4.12
CA TYR A 148 -4.37 10.63 3.08
C TYR A 148 -5.67 9.99 3.61
N SER A 149 -5.79 9.77 4.90
CA SER A 149 -6.97 9.09 5.48
C SER A 149 -8.28 9.80 5.15
N ASN A 150 -8.29 11.13 5.16
CA ASN A 150 -9.45 11.95 4.80
C ASN A 150 -9.80 11.86 3.31
N TRP A 151 -8.81 11.70 2.44
CA TRP A 151 -9.03 11.59 1.00
C TRP A 151 -9.80 10.32 0.61
N PHE A 152 -9.48 9.17 1.25
CA PHE A 152 -10.20 7.92 1.00
C PHE A 152 -11.66 7.99 1.43
N VAL A 153 -11.96 8.73 2.49
CA VAL A 153 -13.31 8.87 3.04
C VAL A 153 -14.15 9.84 2.21
N THR A 154 -13.56 10.94 1.74
CA THR A 154 -14.27 11.98 1.00
C THR A 154 -14.67 11.52 -0.40
N ASN A 155 -13.84 10.71 -1.06
CA ASN A 155 -14.11 10.23 -2.41
C ASN A 155 -15.08 9.03 -2.47
N ASP A 156 -15.46 8.44 -1.34
CA ASP A 156 -16.48 7.38 -1.29
C ASP A 156 -17.93 7.93 -1.37
N LEU A 157 -18.09 9.25 -1.26
CA LEU A 157 -19.40 9.90 -1.25
C LEU A 157 -19.97 10.19 -2.64
N ASN A 158 -19.23 9.96 -3.73
CA ASN A 158 -19.72 10.31 -5.08
C ASN A 158 -19.46 9.19 -6.11
N PRO A 159 -20.44 8.28 -6.33
CA PRO A 159 -20.32 7.20 -7.30
C PRO A 159 -20.11 7.67 -8.75
N GLU A 160 -20.60 8.87 -9.10
CA GLU A 160 -20.48 9.43 -10.46
C GLU A 160 -19.06 9.89 -10.79
N GLU A 161 -18.29 10.37 -9.81
CA GLU A 161 -16.88 10.73 -10.00
C GLU A 161 -15.98 9.50 -10.18
N GLN A 162 -16.37 8.33 -9.66
CA GLN A 162 -15.60 7.09 -9.80
C GLN A 162 -15.58 6.59 -11.24
N ILE A 163 -16.65 6.80 -12.01
CA ILE A 163 -16.73 6.43 -13.43
C ILE A 163 -15.77 7.32 -14.23
N ASN A 164 -15.76 8.62 -13.96
CA ASN A 164 -14.86 9.59 -14.61
C ASN A 164 -13.37 9.31 -14.32
N ASP A 165 -13.03 8.85 -13.10
CA ASP A 165 -11.64 8.51 -12.74
C ASP A 165 -11.15 7.24 -13.44
N ILE A 166 -12.03 6.26 -13.66
CA ILE A 166 -11.71 5.03 -14.39
C ILE A 166 -11.52 5.35 -15.88
N GLU A 167 -12.45 6.11 -16.47
CA GLU A 167 -12.36 6.55 -17.86
C GLU A 167 -11.15 7.47 -18.10
N LEU A 168 -10.82 8.37 -17.16
CA LEU A 168 -9.64 9.22 -17.24
C LEU A 168 -8.35 8.39 -17.20
N LYS A 169 -8.25 7.39 -16.32
CA LYS A 169 -7.10 6.48 -16.23
C LYS A 169 -6.93 5.63 -17.48
N ASP A 170 -8.02 5.14 -18.05
CA ASP A 170 -7.97 4.35 -19.29
C ASP A 170 -7.63 5.23 -20.50
N ASN A 171 -8.16 6.45 -20.58
CA ASN A 171 -7.79 7.42 -21.58
C ASN A 171 -6.32 7.86 -21.45
N LEU A 172 -5.81 8.03 -20.23
CA LEU A 172 -4.40 8.36 -19.98
C LEU A 172 -3.48 7.20 -20.38
N LYS A 173 -3.84 5.95 -20.08
CA LYS A 173 -3.09 4.77 -20.54
C LYS A 173 -3.10 4.65 -22.08
N HIS A 174 -4.21 4.97 -22.70
CA HIS A 174 -4.31 4.96 -24.16
C HIS A 174 -3.46 6.07 -24.80
N ALA A 175 -3.47 7.27 -24.21
CA ALA A 175 -2.64 8.39 -24.65
C ALA A 175 -1.13 8.11 -24.46
N LEU A 176 -0.72 7.50 -23.35
CA LEU A 176 0.67 7.11 -23.11
C LEU A 176 1.14 6.04 -24.11
N LYS A 177 0.31 5.03 -24.42
CA LYS A 177 0.64 4.03 -25.46
C LYS A 177 0.78 4.63 -26.86
N THR A 178 0.05 5.70 -27.17
CA THR A 178 0.17 6.40 -28.47
C THR A 178 1.37 7.32 -28.54
N LEU A 179 1.89 7.78 -27.39
CA LEU A 179 3.12 8.59 -27.32
C LEU A 179 4.37 7.71 -27.42
N GLU A 180 4.41 6.54 -26.76
CA GLU A 180 5.53 5.58 -26.90
C GLU A 180 5.70 5.07 -28.34
N GLY A 181 4.62 5.06 -29.14
CA GLY A 181 4.69 4.69 -30.57
C GLY A 181 5.22 5.78 -31.50
N LYS A 182 5.37 7.04 -31.04
CA LYS A 182 5.85 8.17 -31.85
C LYS A 182 7.31 8.56 -31.62
N GLU A 183 7.93 8.07 -30.54
CA GLU A 183 9.36 8.28 -30.27
C GLU A 183 10.28 7.17 -30.82
N ALA A 184 9.73 6.20 -31.55
CA ALA A 184 10.47 5.10 -32.18
C ALA A 184 10.68 5.31 -33.71
N LEU A 185 10.78 6.57 -34.17
CA LEU A 185 11.16 6.93 -35.57
C LEU A 185 12.29 7.93 -35.55
#